data_0b4e72ca66f739a4cb74f4588b419015
#
_entry.id   0b4e72ca66f739a4cb74f4588b419015
#
_cell.length_a   1.000
_cell.length_b   1.000
_cell.length_c   1.000
_cell.angle_alpha   90.00
_cell.angle_beta   90.00
_cell.angle_gamma   90.00
#
_symmetry.space_group_name_H-M   'P 1'
#
loop_
_entity.id
_entity.type
_entity.pdbx_description
1 polymer ?
#
loop_
_entity_poly.entity_id
_entity_poly.type
_entity_poly.pdbx_seq_one_letter_code
_entity_poly.pdbx_strand_id
1 'polypeptide(L)'
;MKNKLIIFSHHYVDDIVIERFNNLKKLNPTWDVIPIGFDGYNLLDGSLILDKSKYPNNQGLVYFVPKYHVNWFEPDLFTYEGYYQKPDYDEYFLYEYDTICNVSIEEFFNTNVDFFGSTICNPGAETWDWVKLYRKHNPYNTRFKKIYSYGQSTCIYFKKEILKQCVEEVIKNKYFYDNMLSEIRAGTLVSQFTSLKKGREDINNFISWTPDDINVNLNQPHFYHPVK
;
A
#
# COMPACT_ATOMS: atom_id res chain seq x y z
N MET A 1 -3.55 11.04 -23.00
CA MET A 1 -2.51 10.77 -21.97
C MET A 1 -3.18 9.96 -20.87
N LYS A 2 -2.50 8.96 -20.35
CA LYS A 2 -3.01 8.23 -19.20
C LYS A 2 -2.82 9.11 -17.95
N ASN A 3 -3.90 9.36 -17.23
CA ASN A 3 -3.86 10.17 -16.01
C ASN A 3 -3.88 9.31 -14.73
N LYS A 4 -3.54 8.00 -14.86
CA LYS A 4 -3.64 7.02 -13.80
C LYS A 4 -2.34 6.23 -13.71
N LEU A 5 -1.84 6.04 -12.50
CA LEU A 5 -0.59 5.36 -12.22
C LEU A 5 -0.78 4.16 -11.28
N ILE A 6 -0.34 2.99 -11.73
CA ILE A 6 -0.10 1.85 -10.87
C ILE A 6 1.37 1.86 -10.45
N ILE A 7 1.61 1.84 -9.16
CA ILE A 7 2.92 1.71 -8.54
C ILE A 7 3.11 0.24 -8.21
N PHE A 8 4.01 -0.42 -8.95
CA PHE A 8 4.34 -1.82 -8.76
C PHE A 8 5.53 -1.94 -7.82
N SER A 9 5.28 -2.24 -6.55
CA SER A 9 6.34 -2.36 -5.56
C SER A 9 6.99 -3.74 -5.58
N HIS A 10 8.32 -3.77 -5.56
CA HIS A 10 9.10 -5.01 -5.54
C HIS A 10 10.46 -4.82 -4.83
N HIS A 11 11.07 -5.92 -4.40
CA HIS A 11 12.38 -5.90 -3.73
C HIS A 11 13.38 -6.92 -4.29
N TYR A 12 13.00 -7.65 -5.32
CA TYR A 12 13.87 -8.49 -6.14
C TYR A 12 13.27 -8.66 -7.53
N VAL A 13 14.04 -9.22 -8.45
CA VAL A 13 13.61 -9.50 -9.82
C VAL A 13 13.97 -10.94 -10.15
N ASP A 14 12.94 -11.69 -10.58
CA ASP A 14 13.04 -12.99 -11.22
C ASP A 14 12.04 -13.06 -12.38
N ASP A 15 11.98 -14.20 -13.05
CA ASP A 15 11.09 -14.39 -14.20
C ASP A 15 9.62 -14.23 -13.81
N ILE A 16 9.25 -14.62 -12.59
CA ILE A 16 7.87 -14.51 -12.06
C ILE A 16 7.49 -13.04 -11.85
N VAL A 17 8.36 -12.26 -11.25
CA VAL A 17 8.14 -10.81 -11.04
C VAL A 17 8.02 -10.08 -12.37
N ILE A 18 8.87 -10.42 -13.34
CA ILE A 18 8.82 -9.87 -14.70
C ILE A 18 7.50 -10.22 -15.39
N GLU A 19 7.07 -11.47 -15.31
CA GLU A 19 5.81 -11.92 -15.88
C GLU A 19 4.62 -11.19 -15.28
N ARG A 20 4.56 -11.09 -13.94
CA ARG A 20 3.49 -10.36 -13.21
C ARG A 20 3.44 -8.89 -13.59
N PHE A 21 4.58 -8.23 -13.67
CA PHE A 21 4.67 -6.85 -14.10
C PHE A 21 4.12 -6.64 -15.52
N ASN A 22 4.50 -7.51 -16.45
CA ASN A 22 4.03 -7.46 -17.82
C ASN A 22 2.53 -7.76 -17.95
N ASN A 23 2.01 -8.73 -17.19
CA ASN A 23 0.59 -9.04 -17.13
C ASN A 23 -0.22 -7.89 -16.56
N LEU A 24 0.27 -7.24 -15.50
CA LEU A 24 -0.39 -6.07 -14.92
C LEU A 24 -0.51 -4.94 -15.95
N LYS A 25 0.53 -4.66 -16.72
CA LYS A 25 0.50 -3.67 -17.82
C LYS A 25 -0.51 -4.02 -18.90
N LYS A 26 -0.57 -5.30 -19.28
CA LYS A 26 -1.49 -5.80 -20.30
C LYS A 26 -2.96 -5.72 -19.85
N LEU A 27 -3.24 -6.02 -18.59
CA LEU A 27 -4.59 -5.97 -18.02
C LEU A 27 -5.10 -4.54 -17.80
N ASN A 28 -4.18 -3.57 -17.66
CA ASN A 28 -4.51 -2.18 -17.34
C ASN A 28 -4.02 -1.20 -18.43
N PRO A 29 -4.52 -1.28 -19.66
CA PRO A 29 -4.00 -0.47 -20.78
C PRO A 29 -4.27 1.04 -20.63
N THR A 30 -5.20 1.42 -19.75
CA THR A 30 -5.56 2.82 -19.43
C THR A 30 -4.69 3.43 -18.33
N TRP A 31 -3.87 2.61 -17.66
CA TRP A 31 -2.95 3.01 -16.59
C TRP A 31 -1.50 2.97 -17.08
N ASP A 32 -0.69 3.89 -16.60
CA ASP A 32 0.75 3.68 -16.59
C ASP A 32 1.13 2.77 -15.43
N VAL A 33 2.09 1.87 -15.65
CA VAL A 33 2.60 0.98 -14.60
C VAL A 33 4.08 1.24 -14.44
N ILE A 34 4.47 1.75 -13.28
CA ILE A 34 5.86 2.10 -12.97
C ILE A 34 6.33 1.25 -11.79
N PRO A 35 7.44 0.54 -11.92
CA PRO A 35 8.01 -0.22 -10.82
C PRO A 35 8.70 0.71 -9.82
N ILE A 36 8.71 0.31 -8.55
CA ILE A 36 9.39 1.00 -7.46
C ILE A 36 10.02 0.00 -6.49
N GLY A 37 11.18 0.31 -5.98
CA GLY A 37 11.87 -0.54 -5.02
C GLY A 37 12.81 0.24 -4.11
N PHE A 38 13.61 -0.49 -3.35
CA PHE A 38 14.63 0.07 -2.47
C PHE A 38 15.98 0.15 -3.17
N ASP A 39 16.78 1.15 -2.82
CA ASP A 39 18.17 1.23 -3.27
C ASP A 39 18.97 0.00 -2.80
N GLY A 40 19.92 -0.43 -3.64
CA GLY A 40 20.78 -1.59 -3.37
C GLY A 40 20.17 -2.97 -3.68
N TYR A 41 18.94 -3.03 -4.18
CA TYR A 41 18.32 -4.26 -4.64
C TYR A 41 18.41 -4.40 -6.17
N ASN A 42 18.31 -5.65 -6.66
CA ASN A 42 18.11 -5.88 -8.09
C ASN A 42 16.69 -5.52 -8.47
N LEU A 43 16.51 -4.50 -9.32
CA LEU A 43 15.22 -3.93 -9.66
C LEU A 43 14.92 -4.02 -11.16
N LEU A 44 13.64 -3.96 -11.49
CA LEU A 44 13.18 -3.84 -12.87
C LEU A 44 13.69 -2.55 -13.51
N ASP A 45 13.96 -2.59 -14.82
CA ASP A 45 14.38 -1.40 -15.57
C ASP A 45 13.36 -0.27 -15.45
N GLY A 46 13.85 0.92 -15.18
CA GLY A 46 13.02 2.12 -15.00
C GLY A 46 12.35 2.23 -13.64
N SER A 47 12.74 1.41 -12.67
CA SER A 47 12.23 1.51 -11.30
C SER A 47 12.54 2.87 -10.67
N LEU A 48 11.54 3.42 -9.99
CA LEU A 48 11.73 4.49 -9.03
C LEU A 48 12.42 3.93 -7.77
N ILE A 49 13.14 4.79 -7.07
CA ILE A 49 13.82 4.42 -5.82
C ILE A 49 13.16 5.13 -4.65
N LEU A 50 12.75 4.36 -3.65
CA LEU A 50 12.22 4.91 -2.39
C LEU A 50 13.35 5.56 -1.58
N ASP A 51 13.27 6.89 -1.43
CA ASP A 51 14.15 7.63 -0.52
C ASP A 51 13.58 7.62 0.91
N LYS A 52 13.99 6.63 1.69
CA LYS A 52 13.55 6.46 3.08
C LYS A 52 13.86 7.64 4.00
N SER A 53 14.82 8.48 3.66
CA SER A 53 15.20 9.61 4.51
C SER A 53 14.08 10.63 4.71
N LYS A 54 13.15 10.69 3.76
CA LYS A 54 11.99 11.60 3.79
C LYS A 54 10.88 11.13 4.75
N TYR A 55 10.81 9.83 5.02
CA TYR A 55 9.65 9.17 5.62
C TYR A 55 9.89 8.71 7.06
N PRO A 56 8.84 8.27 7.78
CA PRO A 56 8.95 7.75 9.13
C PRO A 56 9.91 6.57 9.24
N ASN A 57 10.52 6.42 10.41
CA ASN A 57 11.43 5.33 10.70
C ASN A 57 10.70 4.21 11.44
N ASN A 58 10.74 2.99 10.90
CA ASN A 58 10.11 1.80 11.47
C ASN A 58 11.12 0.80 12.09
N GLN A 59 12.36 1.21 12.31
CA GLN A 59 13.40 0.34 12.89
C GLN A 59 12.99 -0.24 14.25
N GLY A 60 12.23 0.51 15.05
CA GLY A 60 11.72 0.04 16.32
C GLY A 60 10.80 -1.17 16.22
N LEU A 61 10.05 -1.32 15.12
CA LEU A 61 9.17 -2.48 14.92
C LEU A 61 9.94 -3.78 14.72
N VAL A 62 11.13 -3.72 14.13
CA VAL A 62 11.99 -4.91 13.90
C VAL A 62 12.42 -5.54 15.20
N TYR A 63 12.63 -4.78 16.27
CA TYR A 63 13.00 -5.32 17.58
C TYR A 63 11.90 -6.17 18.23
N PHE A 64 10.64 -5.92 17.86
CA PHE A 64 9.49 -6.65 18.43
C PHE A 64 9.07 -7.84 17.59
N VAL A 65 9.31 -7.78 16.30
CA VAL A 65 8.96 -8.84 15.36
C VAL A 65 10.16 -9.11 14.45
N PRO A 66 11.27 -9.64 15.00
CA PRO A 66 12.54 -9.76 14.28
C PRO A 66 12.50 -10.71 13.07
N LYS A 67 11.44 -11.53 12.96
CA LYS A 67 11.23 -12.39 11.79
C LYS A 67 10.86 -11.63 10.52
N TYR A 68 10.45 -10.36 10.63
CA TYR A 68 10.10 -9.53 9.49
C TYR A 68 11.20 -8.52 9.21
N HIS A 69 11.50 -8.32 7.95
CA HIS A 69 12.38 -7.25 7.51
C HIS A 69 11.67 -5.89 7.64
N VAL A 70 12.42 -4.80 7.89
CA VAL A 70 11.84 -3.44 8.03
C VAL A 70 10.97 -3.05 6.82
N ASN A 71 11.33 -3.50 5.64
CA ASN A 71 10.61 -3.20 4.40
C ASN A 71 9.16 -3.75 4.39
N TRP A 72 8.90 -4.82 5.15
CA TRP A 72 7.55 -5.38 5.32
C TRP A 72 6.60 -4.42 6.06
N PHE A 73 7.14 -3.49 6.83
CA PHE A 73 6.35 -2.51 7.59
C PHE A 73 6.03 -1.22 6.81
N GLU A 74 6.47 -1.10 5.55
CA GLU A 74 6.53 0.18 4.83
C GLU A 74 5.87 0.23 3.44
N PRO A 75 4.96 -0.70 3.05
CA PRO A 75 4.47 -0.71 1.66
C PRO A 75 3.77 0.59 1.23
N ASP A 76 3.07 1.29 2.13
CA ASP A 76 2.41 2.57 1.82
C ASP A 76 3.41 3.67 1.39
N LEU A 77 4.66 3.59 1.85
CA LEU A 77 5.69 4.58 1.48
C LEU A 77 6.02 4.54 -0.01
N PHE A 78 5.84 3.40 -0.67
CA PHE A 78 6.00 3.31 -2.12
C PHE A 78 4.98 4.17 -2.85
N THR A 79 3.74 4.24 -2.35
CA THR A 79 2.72 5.11 -2.94
C THR A 79 3.07 6.59 -2.74
N TYR A 80 3.57 6.95 -1.57
CA TYR A 80 3.98 8.33 -1.27
C TYR A 80 5.18 8.77 -2.12
N GLU A 81 6.17 7.90 -2.27
CA GLU A 81 7.34 8.18 -3.13
C GLU A 81 6.96 8.19 -4.61
N GLY A 82 6.07 7.28 -5.03
CA GLY A 82 5.54 7.27 -6.39
C GLY A 82 4.88 8.60 -6.75
N TYR A 83 4.04 9.13 -5.87
CA TYR A 83 3.47 10.47 -6.05
C TYR A 83 4.55 11.55 -6.04
N TYR A 84 5.49 11.50 -5.10
CA TYR A 84 6.55 12.52 -4.97
C TYR A 84 7.39 12.65 -6.24
N GLN A 85 7.74 11.52 -6.88
CA GLN A 85 8.52 11.50 -8.12
C GLN A 85 7.68 11.67 -9.39
N LYS A 86 6.39 11.37 -9.34
CA LYS A 86 5.44 11.41 -10.48
C LYS A 86 4.13 12.08 -10.08
N PRO A 87 4.13 13.40 -9.82
CA PRO A 87 2.96 14.10 -9.26
C PRO A 87 1.86 14.44 -10.30
N ASP A 88 2.06 14.12 -11.57
CA ASP A 88 1.18 14.61 -12.66
C ASP A 88 -0.02 13.70 -12.94
N TYR A 89 -0.12 12.55 -12.27
CA TYR A 89 -1.27 11.67 -12.39
C TYR A 89 -2.43 12.12 -11.50
N ASP A 90 -3.66 11.76 -11.87
CA ASP A 90 -4.87 12.08 -11.09
C ASP A 90 -5.25 10.97 -10.12
N GLU A 91 -4.82 9.74 -10.43
CA GLU A 91 -5.14 8.53 -9.68
C GLU A 91 -3.89 7.67 -9.48
N TYR A 92 -3.78 7.08 -8.28
CA TYR A 92 -2.65 6.22 -7.89
C TYR A 92 -3.16 4.93 -7.27
N PHE A 93 -2.54 3.82 -7.63
CA PHE A 93 -2.84 2.51 -7.09
C PHE A 93 -1.56 1.78 -6.71
N LEU A 94 -1.48 1.24 -5.50
CA LEU A 94 -0.37 0.39 -5.07
C LEU A 94 -0.68 -1.07 -5.38
N TYR A 95 0.28 -1.73 -6.02
CA TYR A 95 0.23 -3.15 -6.36
C TYR A 95 1.55 -3.81 -5.98
N GLU A 96 1.51 -4.80 -5.10
CA GLU A 96 2.72 -5.51 -4.66
C GLU A 96 3.06 -6.66 -5.60
N TYR A 97 4.36 -6.92 -5.78
CA TYR A 97 4.90 -7.93 -6.71
C TYR A 97 4.40 -9.36 -6.47
N ASP A 98 4.03 -9.69 -5.23
CA ASP A 98 3.49 -10.98 -4.82
C ASP A 98 1.95 -11.05 -4.86
N THR A 99 1.34 -10.09 -5.52
CA THR A 99 -0.10 -10.05 -5.81
C THR A 99 -0.35 -10.56 -7.23
N ILE A 100 -1.40 -11.34 -7.41
CA ILE A 100 -1.93 -11.72 -8.73
C ILE A 100 -3.36 -11.22 -8.84
N CYS A 101 -3.64 -10.49 -9.92
CA CYS A 101 -4.99 -10.11 -10.32
C CYS A 101 -5.24 -10.59 -11.75
N ASN A 102 -6.39 -11.17 -12.00
CA ASN A 102 -6.78 -11.70 -13.32
C ASN A 102 -7.71 -10.78 -14.11
N VAL A 103 -8.04 -9.62 -13.56
CA VAL A 103 -8.88 -8.59 -14.21
C VAL A 103 -8.24 -7.22 -14.07
N SER A 104 -8.73 -6.24 -14.81
CA SER A 104 -8.26 -4.87 -14.68
C SER A 104 -8.65 -4.28 -13.31
N ILE A 105 -7.85 -3.33 -12.84
CA ILE A 105 -8.16 -2.61 -11.60
C ILE A 105 -9.50 -1.89 -11.69
N GLU A 106 -9.85 -1.35 -12.87
CA GLU A 106 -11.12 -0.64 -13.09
C GLU A 106 -12.34 -1.56 -13.01
N GLU A 107 -12.20 -2.82 -13.43
CA GLU A 107 -13.27 -3.81 -13.31
C GLU A 107 -13.45 -4.28 -11.87
N PHE A 108 -12.37 -4.33 -11.12
CA PHE A 108 -12.36 -4.88 -9.77
C PHE A 108 -12.70 -3.83 -8.70
N PHE A 109 -12.16 -2.63 -8.82
CA PHE A 109 -12.32 -1.56 -7.83
C PHE A 109 -13.18 -0.41 -8.33
N ASN A 110 -14.00 0.15 -7.43
CA ASN A 110 -14.68 1.40 -7.69
C ASN A 110 -13.72 2.57 -7.49
N THR A 111 -13.30 3.20 -8.57
CA THR A 111 -12.42 4.38 -8.56
C THR A 111 -13.16 5.72 -8.38
N ASN A 112 -14.48 5.71 -8.15
CA ASN A 112 -15.29 6.92 -7.88
C ASN A 112 -15.25 7.33 -6.39
N VAL A 113 -14.20 6.97 -5.69
CA VAL A 113 -13.93 7.35 -4.30
C VAL A 113 -12.60 8.09 -4.22
N ASP A 114 -12.40 8.85 -3.15
CA ASP A 114 -11.15 9.60 -2.97
C ASP A 114 -10.01 8.71 -2.50
N PHE A 115 -10.36 7.65 -1.79
CA PHE A 115 -9.44 6.67 -1.24
C PHE A 115 -10.17 5.36 -0.96
N PHE A 116 -9.50 4.25 -1.17
CA PHE A 116 -9.89 2.97 -0.60
C PHE A 116 -8.66 2.08 -0.27
N GLY A 117 -8.86 1.18 0.68
CA GLY A 117 -8.00 0.05 0.98
C GLY A 117 -8.83 -1.24 1.00
N SER A 118 -8.16 -2.38 1.09
CA SER A 118 -8.82 -3.70 1.00
C SER A 118 -9.81 -3.97 2.14
N THR A 119 -9.48 -3.54 3.36
CA THR A 119 -10.34 -3.73 4.54
C THR A 119 -10.22 -2.51 5.44
N ILE A 120 -11.36 -2.03 5.97
CA ILE A 120 -11.36 -0.98 6.99
C ILE A 120 -11.66 -1.63 8.33
N CYS A 121 -10.70 -1.59 9.24
CA CYS A 121 -10.96 -1.81 10.64
C CYS A 121 -11.28 -0.47 11.29
N ASN A 122 -12.53 -0.25 11.55
CA ASN A 122 -13.06 0.96 12.17
C ASN A 122 -12.59 1.12 13.62
N PRO A 123 -12.82 2.29 14.29
CA PRO A 123 -12.17 2.70 15.54
C PRO A 123 -12.25 1.67 16.66
N GLY A 124 -11.88 0.48 16.39
CA GLY A 124 -11.66 -0.70 17.20
C GLY A 124 -10.23 -1.23 17.01
N ALA A 125 -9.46 -0.55 16.18
CA ALA A 125 -8.04 -0.88 15.98
C ALA A 125 -7.22 -0.82 17.28
N GLU A 126 -7.68 -0.12 18.30
CA GLU A 126 -7.01 -0.04 19.61
C GLU A 126 -6.83 -1.44 20.28
N THR A 127 -7.58 -2.44 19.89
CA THR A 127 -7.39 -3.82 20.34
C THR A 127 -6.34 -4.58 19.56
N TRP A 128 -5.95 -4.10 18.38
CA TRP A 128 -4.97 -4.74 17.53
C TRP A 128 -3.55 -4.56 18.08
N ASP A 129 -2.77 -5.62 18.09
CA ASP A 129 -1.46 -5.61 18.74
C ASP A 129 -0.48 -4.59 18.12
N TRP A 130 -0.57 -4.32 16.83
CA TRP A 130 0.21 -3.28 16.18
C TRP A 130 -0.12 -1.87 16.67
N VAL A 131 -1.38 -1.59 16.99
CA VAL A 131 -1.79 -0.30 17.58
C VAL A 131 -1.28 -0.21 19.01
N LYS A 132 -1.41 -1.27 19.80
CA LYS A 132 -0.86 -1.32 21.16
C LYS A 132 0.67 -1.11 21.14
N LEU A 133 1.35 -1.75 20.18
CA LEU A 133 2.78 -1.60 20.00
C LEU A 133 3.16 -0.16 19.67
N TYR A 134 2.47 0.46 18.71
CA TYR A 134 2.67 1.87 18.37
C TYR A 134 2.47 2.78 19.58
N ARG A 135 1.38 2.61 20.34
CA ARG A 135 1.10 3.40 21.56
C ARG A 135 2.18 3.22 22.62
N LYS A 136 2.67 2.01 22.80
CA LYS A 136 3.76 1.69 23.74
C LYS A 136 5.07 2.42 23.36
N HIS A 137 5.38 2.52 22.06
CA HIS A 137 6.60 3.17 21.59
C HIS A 137 6.49 4.68 21.49
N ASN A 138 5.27 5.19 21.42
CA ASN A 138 4.99 6.61 21.28
C ASN A 138 4.04 7.09 22.41
N PRO A 139 4.40 6.90 23.70
CA PRO A 139 3.48 7.15 24.83
C PRO A 139 3.10 8.62 24.96
N TYR A 140 3.94 9.52 24.44
CA TYR A 140 3.70 10.98 24.48
C TYR A 140 3.02 11.50 23.22
N ASN A 141 2.76 10.63 22.23
CA ASN A 141 2.07 11.04 21.01
C ASN A 141 0.56 11.07 21.24
N THR A 142 0.07 12.25 21.61
CA THR A 142 -1.36 12.53 21.81
C THR A 142 -2.06 13.04 20.55
N ARG A 143 -1.33 13.17 19.43
CA ARG A 143 -1.87 13.71 18.18
C ARG A 143 -3.05 12.88 17.64
N PHE A 144 -2.91 11.56 17.70
CA PHE A 144 -3.95 10.67 17.18
C PHE A 144 -4.83 10.13 18.31
N LYS A 145 -5.97 10.80 18.54
CA LYS A 145 -6.98 10.31 19.49
C LYS A 145 -7.59 8.98 19.05
N LYS A 146 -7.74 8.81 17.72
CA LYS A 146 -8.24 7.58 17.11
C LYS A 146 -7.22 7.10 16.07
N ILE A 147 -7.00 5.81 16.04
CA ILE A 147 -6.16 5.13 15.05
C ILE A 147 -7.08 4.28 14.18
N TYR A 148 -6.88 4.39 12.88
CA TYR A 148 -7.59 3.62 11.89
C TYR A 148 -6.63 2.65 11.24
N SER A 149 -7.09 1.45 10.87
CA SER A 149 -6.30 0.51 10.10
C SER A 149 -7.01 0.12 8.82
N TYR A 150 -6.22 -0.19 7.82
CA TYR A 150 -6.62 -0.93 6.64
C TYR A 150 -5.99 -2.31 6.71
N GLY A 151 -6.77 -3.33 6.41
CA GLY A 151 -6.22 -4.66 6.26
C GLY A 151 -5.49 -4.74 4.94
N GLN A 152 -4.21 -4.77 4.96
CA GLN A 152 -3.22 -4.98 3.90
C GLN A 152 -3.05 -3.86 2.86
N SER A 153 -1.80 -3.54 2.64
CA SER A 153 -1.32 -2.47 1.78
C SER A 153 -1.34 -2.78 0.29
N THR A 154 -1.60 -4.03 -0.11
CA THR A 154 -1.52 -4.49 -1.50
C THR A 154 -2.48 -3.85 -2.49
N CYS A 155 -3.57 -3.26 -2.01
CA CYS A 155 -4.63 -2.73 -2.85
C CYS A 155 -5.07 -1.38 -2.30
N ILE A 156 -4.17 -0.40 -2.33
CA ILE A 156 -4.46 0.96 -1.87
C ILE A 156 -4.61 1.87 -3.08
N TYR A 157 -5.74 2.56 -3.14
CA TYR A 157 -6.05 3.55 -4.16
C TYR A 157 -6.17 4.93 -3.55
N PHE A 158 -5.64 5.91 -4.27
CA PHE A 158 -5.75 7.33 -3.93
C PHE A 158 -6.11 8.17 -5.14
N LYS A 159 -7.00 9.13 -4.95
CA LYS A 159 -7.00 10.32 -5.79
C LYS A 159 -5.85 11.25 -5.42
N LYS A 160 -5.31 11.94 -6.42
CA LYS A 160 -4.19 12.87 -6.31
C LYS A 160 -4.30 13.81 -5.11
N GLU A 161 -5.45 14.45 -4.93
CA GLU A 161 -5.63 15.50 -3.92
C GLU A 161 -5.48 14.95 -2.49
N ILE A 162 -5.94 13.74 -2.24
CA ILE A 162 -5.79 13.09 -0.94
C ILE A 162 -4.35 12.60 -0.75
N LEU A 163 -3.77 11.99 -1.79
CA LEU A 163 -2.39 11.51 -1.73
C LEU A 163 -1.40 12.65 -1.50
N LYS A 164 -1.61 13.80 -2.17
CA LYS A 164 -0.83 15.01 -1.95
C LYS A 164 -0.83 15.43 -0.48
N GLN A 165 -2.01 15.55 0.12
CA GLN A 165 -2.14 15.94 1.53
C GLN A 165 -1.46 14.92 2.46
N CYS A 166 -1.61 13.62 2.16
CA CYS A 166 -0.93 12.57 2.92
C CYS A 166 0.59 12.67 2.82
N VAL A 167 1.14 12.88 1.64
CA VAL A 167 2.59 13.01 1.41
C VAL A 167 3.15 14.24 2.12
N GLU A 168 2.51 15.39 1.97
CA GLU A 168 2.92 16.62 2.63
C GLU A 168 2.91 16.47 4.16
N GLU A 169 1.87 15.87 4.71
CA GLU A 169 1.73 15.64 6.15
C GLU A 169 2.76 14.64 6.68
N VAL A 170 2.96 13.51 6.02
CA VAL A 170 3.88 12.48 6.50
C VAL A 170 5.33 12.92 6.43
N ILE A 171 5.72 13.70 5.41
CA ILE A 171 7.07 14.25 5.29
C ILE A 171 7.31 15.32 6.36
N LYS A 172 6.38 16.26 6.52
CA LYS A 172 6.48 17.38 7.46
C LYS A 172 6.52 16.91 8.91
N ASN A 173 5.78 15.88 9.23
CA ASN A 173 5.52 15.44 10.59
C ASN A 173 5.92 13.97 10.83
N LYS A 174 6.94 13.47 10.11
CA LYS A 174 7.31 12.06 10.03
C LYS A 174 7.48 11.38 11.39
N TYR A 175 8.00 12.07 12.39
CA TYR A 175 8.24 11.54 13.73
C TYR A 175 6.95 11.11 14.47
N PHE A 176 5.79 11.67 14.12
CA PHE A 176 4.53 11.21 14.69
C PHE A 176 4.09 9.84 14.15
N TYR A 177 4.65 9.45 13.01
CA TYR A 177 4.35 8.21 12.30
C TYR A 177 5.46 7.16 12.46
N ASP A 178 6.54 7.47 13.21
CA ASP A 178 7.61 6.53 13.50
C ASP A 178 7.06 5.28 14.21
N ASN A 179 7.55 4.11 13.83
CA ASN A 179 7.11 2.81 14.33
C ASN A 179 5.60 2.54 14.19
N MET A 180 4.97 3.17 13.22
CA MET A 180 3.59 2.90 12.84
C MET A 180 3.56 1.99 11.61
N LEU A 181 2.96 0.80 11.75
CA LEU A 181 2.79 -0.14 10.64
C LEU A 181 2.03 0.53 9.48
N SER A 182 2.36 0.18 8.23
CA SER A 182 1.78 0.76 7.02
C SER A 182 0.25 0.80 7.02
N GLU A 183 -0.40 -0.29 7.39
CA GLU A 183 -1.86 -0.38 7.43
C GLU A 183 -2.49 0.57 8.46
N ILE A 184 -1.79 0.82 9.57
CA ILE A 184 -2.23 1.79 10.58
C ILE A 184 -1.90 3.21 10.11
N ARG A 185 -0.72 3.42 9.55
CA ARG A 185 -0.24 4.73 9.09
C ARG A 185 -1.12 5.27 7.98
N ALA A 186 -1.34 4.51 6.92
CA ALA A 186 -2.16 4.93 5.80
C ALA A 186 -3.60 5.26 6.25
N GLY A 187 -4.23 4.38 7.03
CA GLY A 187 -5.58 4.62 7.52
C GLY A 187 -5.70 5.84 8.42
N THR A 188 -4.80 5.99 9.38
CA THR A 188 -4.79 7.12 10.32
C THR A 188 -4.50 8.43 9.58
N LEU A 189 -3.58 8.42 8.62
CA LEU A 189 -3.21 9.58 7.84
C LEU A 189 -4.36 10.06 6.97
N VAL A 190 -4.95 9.16 6.18
CA VAL A 190 -6.06 9.47 5.28
C VAL A 190 -7.28 9.97 6.04
N SER A 191 -7.56 9.42 7.24
CA SER A 191 -8.72 9.84 8.07
C SER A 191 -8.70 11.31 8.49
N GLN A 192 -7.57 11.98 8.34
CA GLN A 192 -7.44 13.41 8.63
C GLN A 192 -7.98 14.28 7.48
N PHE A 193 -8.05 13.74 6.27
CA PHE A 193 -8.35 14.51 5.06
C PHE A 193 -9.66 14.10 4.39
N THR A 194 -10.11 12.86 4.57
CA THR A 194 -11.35 12.37 3.97
C THR A 194 -12.00 11.28 4.81
N SER A 195 -13.27 11.00 4.51
CA SER A 195 -13.97 9.85 5.07
C SER A 195 -13.37 8.56 4.51
N LEU A 196 -13.05 7.64 5.40
CA LEU A 196 -12.60 6.32 5.01
C LEU A 196 -13.78 5.55 4.41
N LYS A 197 -13.65 5.18 3.14
CA LYS A 197 -14.62 4.36 2.42
C LYS A 197 -13.96 3.07 2.00
N LYS A 198 -14.72 2.00 2.01
CA LYS A 198 -14.33 0.76 1.34
C LYS A 198 -14.46 0.99 -0.16
N GLY A 199 -13.48 0.56 -0.93
CA GLY A 199 -13.56 0.59 -2.38
C GLY A 199 -14.67 -0.31 -2.92
N ARG A 200 -14.91 -1.40 -2.19
CA ARG A 200 -15.94 -2.38 -2.48
C ARG A 200 -16.34 -3.07 -1.16
N GLU A 201 -17.63 -3.15 -0.86
CA GLU A 201 -18.08 -3.74 0.42
C GLU A 201 -17.80 -5.24 0.52
N ASP A 202 -17.83 -5.93 -0.60
CA ASP A 202 -17.63 -7.37 -0.71
C ASP A 202 -16.19 -7.79 -1.06
N ILE A 203 -15.23 -6.86 -0.98
CA ILE A 203 -13.85 -7.08 -1.45
C ILE A 203 -13.18 -8.30 -0.81
N ASN A 204 -13.51 -8.59 0.46
CA ASN A 204 -12.94 -9.75 1.14
C ASN A 204 -13.34 -11.10 0.51
N ASN A 205 -14.41 -11.13 -0.28
CA ASN A 205 -14.84 -12.32 -1.00
C ASN A 205 -13.97 -12.59 -2.25
N PHE A 206 -13.19 -11.59 -2.65
CA PHE A 206 -12.37 -11.60 -3.87
C PHE A 206 -10.87 -11.53 -3.59
N ILE A 207 -10.48 -11.51 -2.32
CA ILE A 207 -9.08 -11.48 -1.89
C ILE A 207 -8.78 -12.74 -1.08
N SER A 208 -7.84 -13.52 -1.57
CA SER A 208 -7.29 -14.66 -0.82
C SER A 208 -6.01 -14.25 -0.11
N TRP A 209 -5.97 -14.53 1.19
CA TRP A 209 -4.88 -14.13 2.08
C TRP A 209 -3.98 -15.28 2.52
N THR A 210 -4.17 -16.47 1.96
CA THR A 210 -3.39 -17.66 2.33
C THR A 210 -2.62 -18.19 1.13
N PRO A 211 -1.31 -18.47 1.27
CA PRO A 211 -0.46 -18.92 0.18
C PRO A 211 -0.58 -20.41 -0.18
N ASP A 212 -1.29 -21.21 0.62
CA ASP A 212 -1.05 -22.65 0.63
C ASP A 212 -1.81 -23.47 -0.40
N ASP A 213 -2.86 -22.95 -1.04
CA ASP A 213 -3.61 -23.68 -2.09
C ASP A 213 -4.13 -22.72 -3.16
N ILE A 214 -3.23 -22.25 -4.00
CA ILE A 214 -3.66 -21.43 -5.13
C ILE A 214 -4.14 -22.29 -6.27
N ASN A 215 -5.34 -22.82 -6.14
CA ASN A 215 -6.19 -23.02 -7.28
C ASN A 215 -6.69 -21.64 -7.75
N VAL A 216 -5.80 -20.91 -8.43
CA VAL A 216 -6.15 -19.63 -9.06
C VAL A 216 -7.28 -19.92 -10.04
N ASN A 217 -8.51 -19.70 -9.61
CA ASN A 217 -9.65 -19.81 -10.50
C ASN A 217 -9.68 -18.56 -11.38
N LEU A 218 -8.97 -18.62 -12.49
CA LEU A 218 -8.87 -17.53 -13.47
C LEU A 218 -10.21 -17.17 -14.13
N ASN A 219 -11.29 -17.91 -13.84
CA ASN A 219 -12.61 -17.67 -14.39
C ASN A 219 -13.46 -16.69 -13.57
N GLN A 220 -12.98 -16.25 -12.42
CA GLN A 220 -13.66 -15.24 -11.60
C GLN A 220 -12.69 -14.10 -11.24
N PRO A 221 -13.16 -12.85 -11.18
CA PRO A 221 -12.36 -11.74 -10.70
C PRO A 221 -11.83 -12.03 -9.30
N HIS A 222 -10.49 -12.03 -9.14
CA HIS A 222 -9.89 -12.35 -7.86
C HIS A 222 -8.51 -11.70 -7.70
N PHE A 223 -8.19 -11.31 -6.46
CA PHE A 223 -6.87 -10.90 -6.01
C PHE A 223 -6.30 -11.97 -5.09
N TYR A 224 -5.11 -12.41 -5.38
CA TYR A 224 -4.35 -13.38 -4.59
C TYR A 224 -3.13 -12.70 -4.00
N HIS A 225 -2.96 -12.79 -2.67
CA HIS A 225 -1.81 -12.22 -1.97
C HIS A 225 -1.57 -12.91 -0.61
N PRO A 226 -0.35 -13.18 -0.19
CA PRO A 226 0.85 -13.25 -1.05
C PRO A 226 0.86 -14.52 -1.89
N VAL A 227 1.45 -14.43 -3.09
CA VAL A 227 1.70 -15.58 -3.97
C VAL A 227 3.19 -15.78 -4.07
N LYS A 228 3.67 -16.93 -3.58
CA LYS A 228 5.08 -17.32 -3.64
C LYS A 228 5.41 -18.03 -4.94
#